data_6812efec079f5c8fcb0ce158f806ace9
#
_entry.id   6812efec079f5c8fcb0ce158f806ace9
#
_cell.length_a   1.000
_cell.length_b   1.000
_cell.length_c   1.000
_cell.angle_alpha   90.00
_cell.angle_beta   90.00
_cell.angle_gamma   90.00
#
_symmetry.space_group_name_H-M   'P 1'
#
loop_
_entity.id
_entity.type
_entity.pdbx_description
1 polymer ?
#
loop_
_entity_poly.entity_id
_entity_poly.type
_entity_poly.pdbx_seq_one_letter_code
_entity_poly.pdbx_strand_id
1 'polypeptide(L)'
;GMFAAGLGTDTGGSCRIPAALCGIVGFKPTAHRVPREGVFPFSSTLDSVGSLARSVDCCAFLDAILSGDTPRTEEPFPLAGLRLGLPNCYVTDGMDAAVGTAFDRAISSLSAAGAKVVNLPLDMLKEIPGINAKGGLIGAEAYAWHREYLERSPQLYDPWVLQRFEAGRSQTAADYITTGRAREQMIQRVAKVTACVDAVVMPTVPIVAPFCVAHAMLALPAVPEMVPVKTPPEMEPFAALGAVCEM
;
A
#
# COMPACT_ATOMS: atom_id res chain seq x y z
N GLY A 1 0.42 -7.39 19.75
CA GLY A 1 1.20 -7.07 20.81
C GLY A 1 2.60 -7.64 20.99
N MET A 2 3.18 -8.42 20.05
CA MET A 2 4.55 -8.96 20.22
C MET A 2 5.63 -7.94 19.84
N PHE A 3 5.32 -6.99 18.94
CA PHE A 3 6.27 -5.97 18.47
C PHE A 3 5.75 -4.57 18.73
N ALA A 4 6.66 -3.63 18.99
CA ALA A 4 6.33 -2.21 19.15
C ALA A 4 5.95 -1.56 17.80
N ALA A 5 6.62 -1.96 16.73
CA ALA A 5 6.41 -1.48 15.38
C ALA A 5 6.97 -2.48 14.36
N GLY A 6 6.54 -2.37 13.11
CA GLY A 6 7.03 -3.13 11.97
C GLY A 6 7.49 -2.22 10.84
N LEU A 7 8.50 -2.68 10.09
CA LEU A 7 8.88 -2.12 8.81
C LEU A 7 8.16 -2.91 7.71
N GLY A 8 7.65 -2.21 6.71
CA GLY A 8 7.00 -2.85 5.57
C GLY A 8 7.28 -2.12 4.26
N THR A 9 6.87 -2.72 3.16
CA THR A 9 6.83 -2.07 1.85
C THR A 9 5.38 -1.89 1.41
N ASP A 10 5.11 -0.85 0.65
CA ASP A 10 3.78 -0.54 0.12
C ASP A 10 3.89 -0.14 -1.34
N THR A 11 3.50 -1.03 -2.22
CA THR A 11 3.43 -0.79 -3.67
C THR A 11 2.00 -0.48 -4.12
N GLY A 12 1.03 -1.18 -3.55
CA GLY A 12 -0.39 -1.02 -3.86
C GLY A 12 -1.31 -0.95 -2.64
N GLY A 13 -0.76 -0.78 -1.43
CA GLY A 13 -1.51 -0.74 -0.19
C GLY A 13 -0.94 -1.64 0.91
N SER A 14 0.22 -2.29 0.70
CA SER A 14 0.68 -3.40 1.54
C SER A 14 1.11 -3.03 2.97
N CYS A 15 1.32 -1.75 3.31
CA CYS A 15 1.37 -1.28 4.70
C CYS A 15 -0.02 -0.89 5.21
N ARG A 16 -0.81 -0.19 4.40
CA ARG A 16 -2.08 0.42 4.81
C ARG A 16 -3.21 -0.59 4.96
N ILE A 17 -3.37 -1.49 3.99
CA ILE A 17 -4.43 -2.51 3.96
C ILE A 17 -4.34 -3.46 5.16
N PRO A 18 -3.21 -4.15 5.41
CA PRO A 18 -3.09 -5.05 6.56
C PRO A 18 -3.21 -4.29 7.89
N ALA A 19 -2.71 -3.06 7.97
CA ALA A 19 -2.87 -2.24 9.16
C ALA A 19 -4.35 -1.98 9.49
N ALA A 20 -5.17 -1.62 8.49
CA ALA A 20 -6.59 -1.40 8.66
C ALA A 20 -7.31 -2.67 9.15
N LEU A 21 -6.97 -3.84 8.58
CA LEU A 21 -7.57 -5.13 8.97
C LEU A 21 -7.10 -5.60 10.36
N CYS A 22 -5.92 -5.16 10.81
CA CYS A 22 -5.37 -5.49 12.13
C CYS A 22 -5.67 -4.44 13.22
N GLY A 23 -6.36 -3.35 12.90
CA GLY A 23 -6.67 -2.30 13.86
C GLY A 23 -5.44 -1.52 14.35
N ILE A 24 -4.44 -1.35 13.51
CA ILE A 24 -3.23 -0.55 13.75
C ILE A 24 -3.07 0.52 12.68
N VAL A 25 -2.06 1.37 12.82
CA VAL A 25 -1.71 2.40 11.84
C VAL A 25 -0.66 1.85 10.86
N GLY A 26 -0.94 1.97 9.56
CA GLY A 26 0.02 1.72 8.49
C GLY A 26 0.29 3.02 7.74
N PHE A 27 1.56 3.39 7.63
CA PHE A 27 1.97 4.63 6.99
C PHE A 27 2.80 4.35 5.75
N LYS A 28 2.38 4.94 4.62
CA LYS A 28 3.13 4.96 3.37
C LYS A 28 3.56 6.41 3.10
N PRO A 29 4.85 6.73 3.20
CA PRO A 29 5.34 8.07 2.91
C PRO A 29 5.24 8.42 1.43
N THR A 30 5.53 9.66 1.11
CA THR A 30 5.73 10.10 -0.28
C THR A 30 6.82 9.24 -0.94
N ALA A 31 6.62 8.91 -2.21
CA ALA A 31 7.59 8.14 -2.98
C ALA A 31 8.98 8.78 -2.89
N HIS A 32 10.01 7.97 -2.74
CA HIS A 32 11.42 8.36 -2.59
C HIS A 32 11.78 9.13 -1.30
N ARG A 33 10.84 9.31 -0.35
CA ARG A 33 11.17 9.91 0.95
C ARG A 33 12.09 8.99 1.78
N VAL A 34 11.77 7.72 1.84
CA VAL A 34 12.61 6.70 2.49
C VAL A 34 13.48 6.02 1.43
N PRO A 35 14.81 5.90 1.66
CA PRO A 35 15.70 5.15 0.79
C PRO A 35 15.25 3.69 0.61
N ARG A 36 15.53 3.13 -0.57
CA ARG A 36 15.15 1.73 -0.90
C ARG A 36 16.35 0.83 -1.14
N GLU A 37 17.55 1.30 -0.86
CA GLU A 37 18.78 0.52 -0.94
C GLU A 37 18.70 -0.67 0.02
N GLY A 38 18.98 -1.87 -0.51
CA GLY A 38 18.87 -3.12 0.25
C GLY A 38 17.47 -3.71 0.35
N VAL A 39 16.45 -3.04 -0.17
CA VAL A 39 15.09 -3.60 -0.29
C VAL A 39 14.97 -4.38 -1.60
N PHE A 40 14.49 -5.64 -1.52
CA PHE A 40 14.25 -6.43 -2.72
C PHE A 40 13.13 -5.80 -3.54
N PRO A 41 13.34 -5.45 -4.81
CA PRO A 41 12.37 -4.69 -5.59
C PRO A 41 11.17 -5.54 -5.99
N PHE A 42 9.97 -4.93 -5.90
CA PHE A 42 8.75 -5.44 -6.49
C PHE A 42 8.31 -4.56 -7.67
N SER A 43 8.27 -3.24 -7.45
CA SER A 43 7.99 -2.26 -8.49
C SER A 43 8.93 -1.07 -8.37
N SER A 44 9.75 -0.84 -9.38
CA SER A 44 10.70 0.29 -9.40
C SER A 44 10.01 1.65 -9.28
N THR A 45 8.79 1.75 -9.85
CA THR A 45 8.01 2.99 -9.90
C THR A 45 7.19 3.23 -8.64
N LEU A 46 6.66 2.18 -8.00
CA LEU A 46 5.60 2.30 -7.00
C LEU A 46 6.01 1.89 -5.59
N ASP A 47 7.11 1.16 -5.41
CA ASP A 47 7.55 0.73 -4.09
C ASP A 47 7.85 1.92 -3.18
N SER A 48 7.34 1.83 -1.97
CA SER A 48 7.67 2.73 -0.86
C SER A 48 7.97 1.89 0.37
N VAL A 49 8.95 2.29 1.15
CA VAL A 49 9.17 1.72 2.49
C VAL A 49 8.32 2.51 3.47
N GLY A 50 7.63 1.81 4.36
CA GLY A 50 6.74 2.42 5.32
C GLY A 50 6.75 1.71 6.67
N SER A 51 5.97 2.19 7.61
CA SER A 51 5.90 1.68 8.96
C SER A 51 4.50 1.23 9.35
N LEU A 52 4.44 0.25 10.24
CA LEU A 52 3.21 -0.20 10.90
C LEU A 52 3.40 -0.06 12.41
N ALA A 53 2.49 0.63 13.09
CA ALA A 53 2.60 0.86 14.53
C ALA A 53 1.23 1.07 15.18
N ARG A 54 1.21 1.19 16.50
CA ARG A 54 -0.03 1.35 17.27
C ARG A 54 -0.66 2.73 17.16
N SER A 55 0.13 3.76 16.81
CA SER A 55 -0.36 5.13 16.71
C SER A 55 0.29 5.87 15.55
N VAL A 56 -0.33 6.99 15.16
CA VAL A 56 0.20 7.90 14.13
C VAL A 56 1.57 8.46 14.56
N ASP A 57 1.72 8.85 15.83
CA ASP A 57 2.98 9.38 16.37
C ASP A 57 4.12 8.36 16.26
N CYS A 58 3.84 7.09 16.54
CA CYS A 58 4.84 6.03 16.36
C CYS A 58 5.24 5.89 14.88
N CYS A 59 4.29 5.97 13.96
CA CYS A 59 4.58 5.93 12.53
C CYS A 59 5.38 7.16 12.07
N ALA A 60 5.03 8.36 12.55
CA ALA A 60 5.75 9.59 12.24
C ALA A 60 7.18 9.56 12.78
N PHE A 61 7.38 9.06 13.99
CA PHE A 61 8.69 8.87 14.59
C PHE A 61 9.57 7.91 13.76
N LEU A 62 8.99 6.78 13.33
CA LEU A 62 9.69 5.81 12.49
C LEU A 62 9.98 6.36 11.10
N ASP A 63 9.04 7.08 10.49
CA ASP A 63 9.24 7.71 9.18
C ASP A 63 10.42 8.68 9.21
N ALA A 64 10.53 9.50 10.26
CA ALA A 64 11.66 10.40 10.43
C ALA A 64 13.00 9.64 10.51
N ILE A 65 13.07 8.56 11.30
CA ILE A 65 14.28 7.73 11.39
C ILE A 65 14.62 7.12 10.02
N LEU A 66 13.65 6.53 9.34
CA LEU A 66 13.84 5.83 8.07
C LEU A 66 14.25 6.78 6.94
N SER A 67 13.80 8.03 6.99
CA SER A 67 14.19 9.06 6.01
C SER A 67 15.48 9.79 6.34
N GLY A 68 16.09 9.49 7.49
CA GLY A 68 17.31 10.18 7.99
C GLY A 68 17.04 11.54 8.64
N ASP A 69 15.76 11.86 8.90
CA ASP A 69 15.38 13.07 9.61
C ASP A 69 15.53 12.88 11.14
N THR A 70 15.59 13.99 11.86
CA THR A 70 15.53 13.97 13.33
C THR A 70 14.08 13.82 13.76
N PRO A 71 13.71 12.75 14.51
CA PRO A 71 12.37 12.61 15.04
C PRO A 71 11.98 13.81 15.92
N ARG A 72 10.77 14.30 15.74
CA ARG A 72 10.17 15.39 16.51
C ARG A 72 8.82 14.98 17.02
N THR A 73 8.42 15.53 18.17
CA THR A 73 7.01 15.49 18.59
C THR A 73 6.27 16.55 17.78
N GLU A 74 5.32 16.09 16.97
CA GLU A 74 4.50 17.01 16.18
C GLU A 74 3.42 17.62 17.07
N GLU A 75 3.24 18.94 16.99
CA GLU A 75 2.11 19.59 17.61
C GLU A 75 0.82 19.19 16.89
N PRO A 76 -0.29 18.97 17.62
CA PRO A 76 -1.57 18.63 17.01
C PRO A 76 -1.98 19.65 15.96
N PHE A 77 -2.21 19.20 14.73
CA PHE A 77 -2.69 20.08 13.67
C PHE A 77 -4.14 20.52 13.96
N PRO A 78 -4.46 21.82 13.91
CA PRO A 78 -5.81 22.29 14.20
C PRO A 78 -6.79 21.80 13.12
N LEU A 79 -7.87 21.15 13.55
CA LEU A 79 -8.91 20.67 12.63
C LEU A 79 -9.83 21.79 12.15
N ALA A 80 -9.92 22.90 12.91
CA ALA A 80 -10.78 24.02 12.55
C ALA A 80 -10.36 24.66 11.22
N GLY A 81 -11.26 24.58 10.24
CA GLY A 81 -11.05 25.13 8.91
C GLY A 81 -10.30 24.21 7.93
N LEU A 82 -9.76 23.06 8.37
CA LEU A 82 -9.14 22.05 7.51
C LEU A 82 -10.17 21.55 6.48
N ARG A 83 -9.80 21.59 5.20
CA ARG A 83 -10.65 21.14 4.10
C ARG A 83 -10.37 19.69 3.77
N LEU A 84 -11.35 18.83 4.01
CA LEU A 84 -11.25 17.39 3.77
C LEU A 84 -12.09 17.01 2.56
N GLY A 85 -11.44 16.47 1.53
CA GLY A 85 -12.08 15.99 0.32
C GLY A 85 -12.57 14.56 0.46
N LEU A 86 -13.84 14.31 0.12
CA LEU A 86 -14.42 12.97 0.04
C LEU A 86 -14.63 12.60 -1.41
N PRO A 87 -13.96 11.54 -1.92
CA PRO A 87 -14.30 10.97 -3.22
C PRO A 87 -15.74 10.45 -3.24
N ASN A 88 -16.45 10.72 -4.31
CA ASN A 88 -17.87 10.36 -4.46
C ASN A 88 -18.12 9.02 -5.15
N CYS A 89 -17.07 8.30 -5.53
CA CYS A 89 -17.18 7.05 -6.28
C CYS A 89 -15.90 6.21 -6.19
N TYR A 90 -15.95 5.00 -6.72
CA TYR A 90 -14.88 4.03 -6.87
C TYR A 90 -14.31 3.52 -5.53
N VAL A 91 -13.67 4.40 -4.73
CA VAL A 91 -13.09 4.02 -3.42
C VAL A 91 -14.16 3.82 -2.34
N THR A 92 -15.39 4.22 -2.60
CA THR A 92 -16.55 4.04 -1.72
C THR A 92 -17.52 2.98 -2.24
N ASP A 93 -17.26 2.42 -3.42
CA ASP A 93 -18.15 1.44 -4.04
C ASP A 93 -18.00 0.07 -3.34
N GLY A 94 -19.11 -0.59 -3.09
CA GLY A 94 -19.12 -1.95 -2.55
C GLY A 94 -18.67 -2.08 -1.10
N MET A 95 -18.73 -1.02 -0.30
CA MET A 95 -18.39 -1.07 1.12
C MET A 95 -19.38 -1.94 1.91
N ASP A 96 -18.86 -2.72 2.85
CA ASP A 96 -19.66 -3.34 3.91
C ASP A 96 -20.39 -2.27 4.73
N ALA A 97 -21.62 -2.54 5.15
CA ALA A 97 -22.41 -1.62 5.95
C ALA A 97 -21.69 -1.18 7.26
N ALA A 98 -20.92 -2.07 7.86
CA ALA A 98 -20.14 -1.75 9.06
C ALA A 98 -19.02 -0.76 8.76
N VAL A 99 -18.32 -0.90 7.61
CA VAL A 99 -17.28 0.04 7.17
C VAL A 99 -17.90 1.39 6.86
N GLY A 100 -19.01 1.43 6.10
CA GLY A 100 -19.73 2.66 5.80
C GLY A 100 -20.15 3.42 7.07
N THR A 101 -20.78 2.72 8.03
CA THR A 101 -21.20 3.30 9.30
C THR A 101 -20.02 3.84 10.12
N ALA A 102 -18.89 3.14 10.14
CA ALA A 102 -17.68 3.61 10.84
C ALA A 102 -17.07 4.83 10.16
N PHE A 103 -17.05 4.84 8.83
CA PHE A 103 -16.55 5.97 8.06
C PHE A 103 -17.42 7.22 8.26
N ASP A 104 -18.75 7.10 8.17
CA ASP A 104 -19.69 8.21 8.41
C ASP A 104 -19.53 8.83 9.80
N ARG A 105 -19.32 7.98 10.82
CA ARG A 105 -19.02 8.45 12.19
C ARG A 105 -17.70 9.23 12.25
N ALA A 106 -16.66 8.73 11.58
CA ALA A 106 -15.38 9.42 11.54
C ALA A 106 -15.51 10.80 10.86
N ILE A 107 -16.18 10.88 9.72
CA ILE A 107 -16.44 12.15 9.02
C ILE A 107 -17.26 13.10 9.87
N SER A 108 -18.30 12.61 10.55
CA SER A 108 -19.12 13.42 11.46
C SER A 108 -18.29 13.98 12.62
N SER A 109 -17.39 13.17 13.20
CA SER A 109 -16.49 13.60 14.27
C SER A 109 -15.51 14.68 13.81
N LEU A 110 -14.91 14.52 12.61
CA LEU A 110 -14.02 15.52 12.01
C LEU A 110 -14.76 16.84 11.73
N SER A 111 -15.97 16.76 11.21
CA SER A 111 -16.82 17.94 10.97
C SER A 111 -17.21 18.65 12.27
N ALA A 112 -17.57 17.89 13.31
CA ALA A 112 -17.87 18.45 14.64
C ALA A 112 -16.65 19.13 15.28
N ALA A 113 -15.43 18.66 14.98
CA ALA A 113 -14.18 19.29 15.40
C ALA A 113 -13.78 20.51 14.54
N GLY A 114 -14.60 20.91 13.58
CA GLY A 114 -14.44 22.12 12.77
C GLY A 114 -13.81 21.93 11.39
N ALA A 115 -13.57 20.71 10.96
CA ALA A 115 -13.13 20.44 9.59
C ALA A 115 -14.26 20.70 8.59
N LYS A 116 -13.90 21.21 7.42
CA LYS A 116 -14.82 21.44 6.28
C LYS A 116 -14.77 20.26 5.33
N VAL A 117 -15.88 19.56 5.19
CA VAL A 117 -16.00 18.42 4.30
C VAL A 117 -16.44 18.88 2.91
N VAL A 118 -15.72 18.45 1.86
CA VAL A 118 -15.94 18.81 0.44
C VAL A 118 -16.07 17.53 -0.37
N ASN A 119 -17.15 17.38 -1.12
CA ASN A 119 -17.30 16.26 -2.05
C ASN A 119 -16.44 16.49 -3.30
N LEU A 120 -15.64 15.50 -3.68
CA LEU A 120 -14.76 15.54 -4.82
C LEU A 120 -15.32 14.67 -5.97
N PRO A 121 -15.61 15.25 -7.14
CA PRO A 121 -16.04 14.50 -8.31
C PRO A 121 -14.85 13.81 -8.97
N LEU A 122 -14.46 12.66 -8.46
CA LEU A 122 -13.32 11.87 -8.92
C LEU A 122 -13.74 10.69 -9.84
N ASP A 123 -14.74 10.89 -10.70
CA ASP A 123 -15.25 9.87 -11.61
C ASP A 123 -14.18 9.23 -12.51
N MET A 124 -13.07 9.95 -12.77
CA MET A 124 -11.93 9.43 -13.50
C MET A 124 -11.26 8.22 -12.83
N LEU A 125 -11.45 8.02 -11.53
CA LEU A 125 -10.91 6.84 -10.84
C LEU A 125 -11.49 5.53 -11.36
N LYS A 126 -12.68 5.55 -11.95
CA LYS A 126 -13.32 4.40 -12.60
C LYS A 126 -12.55 3.90 -13.83
N GLU A 127 -11.62 4.69 -14.36
CA GLU A 127 -10.76 4.29 -15.48
C GLU A 127 -9.57 3.41 -15.03
N ILE A 128 -9.25 3.39 -13.72
CA ILE A 128 -8.09 2.68 -13.17
C ILE A 128 -8.07 1.18 -13.53
N PRO A 129 -9.17 0.42 -13.42
CA PRO A 129 -9.17 -0.99 -13.85
C PRO A 129 -8.80 -1.17 -15.32
N GLY A 130 -9.29 -0.29 -16.19
CA GLY A 130 -8.97 -0.31 -17.63
C GLY A 130 -7.49 0.02 -17.90
N ILE A 131 -6.93 1.00 -17.20
CA ILE A 131 -5.50 1.36 -17.30
C ILE A 131 -4.61 0.18 -16.89
N ASN A 132 -5.02 -0.59 -15.88
CA ASN A 132 -4.28 -1.71 -15.33
C ASN A 132 -4.70 -3.08 -15.89
N ALA A 133 -5.54 -3.14 -16.92
CA ALA A 133 -6.14 -4.38 -17.41
C ALA A 133 -5.13 -5.47 -17.83
N LYS A 134 -3.91 -5.06 -18.23
CA LYS A 134 -2.82 -5.97 -18.59
C LYS A 134 -1.79 -6.18 -17.45
N GLY A 135 -2.17 -5.93 -16.18
CA GLY A 135 -1.29 -6.05 -15.01
C GLY A 135 -0.67 -4.73 -14.53
N GLY A 136 -0.93 -3.62 -15.24
CA GLY A 136 -0.44 -2.29 -14.86
C GLY A 136 1.09 -2.18 -14.90
N LEU A 137 1.64 -1.15 -14.26
CA LEU A 137 3.10 -1.01 -14.12
C LEU A 137 3.67 -2.11 -13.23
N ILE A 138 2.95 -2.48 -12.16
CA ILE A 138 3.38 -3.49 -11.20
C ILE A 138 3.68 -4.82 -11.89
N GLY A 139 2.80 -5.30 -12.77
CA GLY A 139 2.99 -6.59 -13.44
C GLY A 139 4.29 -6.65 -14.24
N ALA A 140 4.54 -5.64 -15.09
CA ALA A 140 5.75 -5.60 -15.91
C ALA A 140 7.02 -5.47 -15.08
N GLU A 141 7.01 -4.60 -14.07
CA GLU A 141 8.17 -4.34 -13.22
C GLU A 141 8.49 -5.53 -12.32
N ALA A 142 7.48 -6.12 -11.69
CA ALA A 142 7.64 -7.32 -10.88
C ALA A 142 8.17 -8.49 -11.72
N TYR A 143 7.61 -8.71 -12.93
CA TYR A 143 8.12 -9.75 -13.82
C TYR A 143 9.57 -9.49 -14.22
N ALA A 144 9.95 -8.25 -14.54
CA ALA A 144 11.31 -7.91 -14.92
C ALA A 144 12.32 -8.22 -13.80
N TRP A 145 11.99 -7.96 -12.53
CA TRP A 145 12.84 -8.27 -11.38
C TRP A 145 12.88 -9.75 -11.05
N HIS A 146 11.76 -10.45 -11.18
CA HIS A 146 11.62 -11.82 -10.69
C HIS A 146 11.80 -12.90 -11.76
N ARG A 147 11.90 -12.56 -13.06
CA ARG A 147 11.86 -13.53 -14.17
C ARG A 147 12.84 -14.69 -14.01
N GLU A 148 14.07 -14.41 -13.58
CA GLU A 148 15.10 -15.46 -13.42
C GLU A 148 14.73 -16.44 -12.29
N TYR A 149 14.14 -15.95 -11.22
CA TYR A 149 13.65 -16.77 -10.11
C TYR A 149 12.39 -17.55 -10.52
N LEU A 150 11.48 -16.94 -11.27
CA LEU A 150 10.29 -17.57 -11.80
C LEU A 150 10.61 -18.71 -12.78
N GLU A 151 11.63 -18.54 -13.62
CA GLU A 151 12.08 -19.57 -14.54
C GLU A 151 12.78 -20.74 -13.82
N ARG A 152 13.53 -20.44 -12.76
CA ARG A 152 14.32 -21.43 -12.03
C ARG A 152 13.54 -22.18 -10.96
N SER A 153 12.64 -21.50 -10.25
CA SER A 153 12.00 -22.05 -9.05
C SER A 153 10.58 -21.47 -8.82
N PRO A 154 9.66 -21.58 -9.80
CA PRO A 154 8.30 -21.04 -9.68
C PRO A 154 7.51 -21.66 -8.53
N GLN A 155 7.83 -22.88 -8.14
CA GLN A 155 7.18 -23.63 -7.06
C GLN A 155 7.44 -23.05 -5.66
N LEU A 156 8.40 -22.13 -5.51
CA LEU A 156 8.68 -21.45 -4.26
C LEU A 156 7.82 -20.19 -4.05
N TYR A 157 7.04 -19.80 -5.06
CA TYR A 157 6.13 -18.68 -4.95
C TYR A 157 4.75 -19.12 -4.46
N ASP A 158 4.12 -18.27 -3.65
CA ASP A 158 2.69 -18.38 -3.40
C ASP A 158 1.92 -18.35 -4.73
N PRO A 159 0.96 -19.26 -4.97
CA PRO A 159 0.26 -19.35 -6.25
C PRO A 159 -0.43 -18.06 -6.69
N TRP A 160 -1.00 -17.30 -5.74
CA TRP A 160 -1.67 -16.02 -6.02
C TRP A 160 -0.67 -14.91 -6.39
N VAL A 161 0.50 -14.93 -5.77
CA VAL A 161 1.59 -14.00 -6.07
C VAL A 161 2.20 -14.36 -7.41
N LEU A 162 2.45 -15.65 -7.68
CA LEU A 162 2.97 -16.14 -8.96
C LEU A 162 2.10 -15.69 -10.14
N GLN A 163 0.78 -15.84 -10.03
CA GLN A 163 -0.16 -15.42 -11.06
C GLN A 163 -0.04 -13.93 -11.38
N ARG A 164 0.19 -13.09 -10.37
CA ARG A 164 0.37 -11.64 -10.57
C ARG A 164 1.66 -11.31 -11.30
N PHE A 165 2.74 -12.02 -11.01
CA PHE A 165 4.01 -11.85 -11.73
C PHE A 165 3.92 -12.31 -13.18
N GLU A 166 3.32 -13.47 -13.41
CA GLU A 166 3.12 -14.01 -14.75
C GLU A 166 2.24 -13.10 -15.64
N ALA A 167 1.32 -12.34 -15.05
CA ALA A 167 0.53 -11.34 -15.80
C ALA A 167 1.40 -10.29 -16.49
N GLY A 168 2.57 -9.96 -15.94
CA GLY A 168 3.53 -9.04 -16.55
C GLY A 168 4.30 -9.63 -17.74
N ARG A 169 4.35 -10.95 -17.85
CA ARG A 169 5.12 -11.66 -18.88
C ARG A 169 4.69 -11.32 -20.30
N SER A 170 3.40 -11.13 -20.50
CA SER A 170 2.81 -10.84 -21.82
C SER A 170 2.78 -9.37 -22.18
N GLN A 171 3.16 -8.48 -21.28
CA GLN A 171 3.19 -7.05 -21.55
C GLN A 171 4.32 -6.69 -22.51
N THR A 172 3.97 -5.90 -23.53
CA THR A 172 4.96 -5.30 -24.42
C THR A 172 5.50 -3.99 -23.85
N ALA A 173 6.65 -3.52 -24.35
CA ALA A 173 7.15 -2.18 -24.03
C ALA A 173 6.13 -1.08 -24.39
N ALA A 174 5.35 -1.26 -25.46
CA ALA A 174 4.30 -0.32 -25.84
C ALA A 174 3.16 -0.29 -24.81
N ASP A 175 2.75 -1.43 -24.25
CA ASP A 175 1.74 -1.52 -23.20
C ASP A 175 2.22 -0.79 -21.94
N TYR A 176 3.47 -1.04 -21.52
CA TYR A 176 4.07 -0.40 -20.36
C TYR A 176 4.12 1.13 -20.50
N ILE A 177 4.61 1.63 -21.64
CA ILE A 177 4.67 3.07 -21.93
C ILE A 177 3.27 3.69 -21.95
N THR A 178 2.29 2.99 -22.55
CA THR A 178 0.90 3.48 -22.61
C THR A 178 0.29 3.58 -21.23
N THR A 179 0.50 2.56 -20.39
CA THR A 179 0.05 2.55 -18.99
C THR A 179 0.69 3.68 -18.19
N GLY A 180 2.00 3.91 -18.36
CA GLY A 180 2.71 5.01 -17.70
C GLY A 180 2.16 6.38 -18.06
N ARG A 181 1.89 6.61 -19.36
CA ARG A 181 1.27 7.86 -19.85
C ARG A 181 -0.16 8.04 -19.31
N ALA A 182 -0.96 7.00 -19.33
CA ALA A 182 -2.33 7.06 -18.81
C ALA A 182 -2.33 7.37 -17.29
N ARG A 183 -1.42 6.75 -16.52
CA ARG A 183 -1.23 7.06 -15.11
C ARG A 183 -0.85 8.53 -14.89
N GLU A 184 0.11 9.05 -15.64
CA GLU A 184 0.54 10.45 -15.54
C GLU A 184 -0.61 11.43 -15.82
N GLN A 185 -1.39 11.18 -16.86
CA GLN A 185 -2.58 11.97 -17.16
C GLN A 185 -3.62 11.89 -16.05
N MET A 186 -3.81 10.71 -15.45
CA MET A 186 -4.70 10.52 -14.31
C MET A 186 -4.23 11.35 -13.10
N ILE A 187 -2.94 11.32 -12.77
CA ILE A 187 -2.35 12.11 -11.68
C ILE A 187 -2.65 13.60 -11.89
N GLN A 188 -2.44 14.13 -13.08
CA GLN A 188 -2.70 15.53 -13.40
C GLN A 188 -4.18 15.91 -13.28
N ARG A 189 -5.08 15.01 -13.68
CA ARG A 189 -6.54 15.21 -13.58
C ARG A 189 -6.98 15.20 -12.11
N VAL A 190 -6.52 14.23 -11.32
CA VAL A 190 -6.80 14.14 -9.89
C VAL A 190 -6.24 15.36 -9.14
N ALA A 191 -5.01 15.76 -9.42
CA ALA A 191 -4.38 16.93 -8.79
C ALA A 191 -5.20 18.20 -8.99
N LYS A 192 -5.78 18.43 -10.18
CA LYS A 192 -6.65 19.59 -10.44
C LYS A 192 -7.92 19.59 -9.58
N VAL A 193 -8.54 18.41 -9.38
CA VAL A 193 -9.76 18.28 -8.57
C VAL A 193 -9.45 18.41 -7.08
N THR A 194 -8.31 17.87 -6.63
CA THR A 194 -7.92 17.89 -5.21
C THR A 194 -7.24 19.19 -4.77
N ALA A 195 -6.89 20.10 -5.66
CA ALA A 195 -6.23 21.37 -5.33
C ALA A 195 -7.02 22.28 -4.36
N CYS A 196 -8.33 22.07 -4.25
CA CYS A 196 -9.20 22.85 -3.37
C CYS A 196 -9.28 22.34 -1.92
N VAL A 197 -8.63 21.21 -1.59
CA VAL A 197 -8.66 20.57 -0.28
C VAL A 197 -7.25 20.38 0.28
N ASP A 198 -7.14 20.24 1.60
CA ASP A 198 -5.87 20.07 2.29
C ASP A 198 -5.50 18.58 2.44
N ALA A 199 -6.50 17.70 2.50
CA ALA A 199 -6.35 16.26 2.49
C ALA A 199 -7.55 15.57 1.86
N VAL A 200 -7.35 14.36 1.33
CA VAL A 200 -8.42 13.47 0.87
C VAL A 200 -8.61 12.35 1.89
N VAL A 201 -9.85 12.10 2.27
CA VAL A 201 -10.22 11.07 3.24
C VAL A 201 -11.10 10.03 2.57
N MET A 202 -10.75 8.76 2.75
CA MET A 202 -11.49 7.63 2.19
C MET A 202 -11.33 6.40 3.09
N PRO A 203 -12.23 5.41 3.02
CA PRO A 203 -12.03 4.11 3.66
C PRO A 203 -10.76 3.45 3.14
N THR A 204 -9.94 2.89 4.03
CA THR A 204 -8.70 2.21 3.64
C THR A 204 -9.00 0.90 2.91
N VAL A 205 -10.03 0.19 3.36
CA VAL A 205 -10.52 -1.05 2.76
C VAL A 205 -12.05 -1.05 2.78
N PRO A 206 -12.73 -1.68 1.80
CA PRO A 206 -14.19 -1.70 1.73
C PRO A 206 -14.82 -2.76 2.63
N ILE A 207 -14.05 -3.68 3.21
CA ILE A 207 -14.54 -4.84 3.96
C ILE A 207 -14.06 -4.80 5.40
N VAL A 208 -14.79 -5.46 6.30
CA VAL A 208 -14.30 -5.79 7.65
C VAL A 208 -13.25 -6.90 7.57
N ALA A 209 -12.43 -7.01 8.62
CA ALA A 209 -11.47 -8.11 8.69
C ALA A 209 -12.20 -9.47 8.58
N PRO A 210 -11.81 -10.35 7.64
CA PRO A 210 -12.43 -11.66 7.50
C PRO A 210 -12.15 -12.49 8.75
N PHE A 211 -13.12 -13.35 9.12
CA PHE A 211 -12.86 -14.32 10.16
C PHE A 211 -11.78 -15.29 9.70
N CYS A 212 -10.67 -15.37 10.42
CA CYS A 212 -9.71 -16.45 10.27
C CYS A 212 -10.36 -17.74 10.76
N VAL A 213 -10.91 -18.53 9.85
CA VAL A 213 -11.32 -19.90 10.19
C VAL A 213 -10.01 -20.70 10.29
N ALA A 214 -9.63 -21.10 11.49
CA ALA A 214 -8.41 -21.87 11.76
C ALA A 214 -8.24 -23.09 10.84
N HIS A 215 -9.31 -23.63 10.28
CA HIS A 215 -9.32 -24.71 9.28
C HIS A 215 -8.72 -24.32 7.93
N ALA A 216 -8.79 -23.05 7.52
CA ALA A 216 -8.18 -22.60 6.27
C ALA A 216 -6.65 -22.49 6.39
N MET A 217 -6.12 -22.22 7.57
CA MET A 217 -4.67 -22.23 7.82
C MET A 217 -4.09 -23.66 7.91
N LEU A 218 -4.90 -24.64 8.28
CA LEU A 218 -4.48 -26.06 8.30
C LEU A 218 -4.55 -26.74 6.91
N ALA A 219 -5.21 -26.11 5.93
CA ALA A 219 -5.29 -26.60 4.56
C ALA A 219 -4.22 -25.98 3.65
N LEU A 220 -3.42 -25.04 4.13
CA LEU A 220 -2.19 -24.66 3.43
C LEU A 220 -1.23 -25.86 3.52
N PRO A 221 -0.74 -26.42 2.38
CA PRO A 221 0.31 -27.41 2.45
C PRO A 221 1.44 -26.82 3.29
N ALA A 222 2.00 -27.62 4.19
CA ALA A 222 3.16 -27.21 4.99
C ALA A 222 4.15 -26.54 4.04
N VAL A 223 4.43 -25.27 4.29
CA VAL A 223 5.41 -24.52 3.50
C VAL A 223 6.66 -25.39 3.55
N PRO A 224 7.16 -25.91 2.39
CA PRO A 224 8.40 -26.67 2.39
C PRO A 224 9.44 -25.79 3.08
N GLU A 225 10.24 -26.38 3.97
CA GLU A 225 11.34 -25.65 4.63
C GLU A 225 11.98 -24.70 3.62
N MET A 226 11.84 -23.41 3.81
CA MET A 226 12.36 -22.42 2.88
C MET A 226 13.87 -22.66 2.80
N VAL A 227 14.31 -23.15 1.66
CA VAL A 227 15.75 -23.19 1.36
C VAL A 227 16.18 -21.72 1.47
N PRO A 228 17.09 -21.39 2.38
CA PRO A 228 17.53 -20.00 2.54
C PRO A 228 18.06 -19.55 1.17
N VAL A 229 17.35 -18.58 0.58
CA VAL A 229 17.87 -17.89 -0.61
C VAL A 229 19.18 -17.30 -0.15
N LYS A 230 20.31 -17.77 -0.70
CA LYS A 230 21.61 -17.14 -0.44
C LYS A 230 21.47 -15.69 -0.89
N THR A 231 21.29 -14.81 0.06
CA THR A 231 21.35 -13.37 -0.18
C THR A 231 22.70 -13.03 -0.79
N PRO A 232 22.76 -12.19 -1.81
CA PRO A 232 24.02 -11.66 -2.29
C PRO A 232 24.83 -11.12 -1.09
N PRO A 233 26.14 -11.27 -1.05
CA PRO A 233 26.98 -10.86 0.09
C PRO A 233 26.76 -9.40 0.52
N GLU A 234 26.32 -8.55 -0.39
CA GLU A 234 26.00 -7.13 -0.16
C GLU A 234 24.70 -6.92 0.68
N MET A 235 23.86 -7.96 0.82
CA MET A 235 22.59 -7.90 1.54
C MET A 235 22.61 -8.64 2.90
N GLU A 236 23.73 -9.28 3.27
CA GLU A 236 23.84 -10.03 4.54
C GLU A 236 23.47 -9.23 5.80
N PRO A 237 23.77 -7.92 5.92
CA PRO A 237 23.38 -7.16 7.11
C PRO A 237 21.87 -6.97 7.29
N PHE A 238 21.08 -7.15 6.22
CA PHE A 238 19.64 -6.90 6.23
C PHE A 238 18.80 -8.18 6.23
N ALA A 239 19.42 -9.35 6.04
CA ALA A 239 18.73 -10.63 6.05
C ALA A 239 18.06 -10.95 7.40
N ALA A 240 18.58 -10.41 8.50
CA ALA A 240 18.00 -10.55 9.83
C ALA A 240 16.69 -9.72 10.03
N LEU A 241 16.43 -8.73 9.20
CA LEU A 241 15.22 -7.88 9.24
C LEU A 241 14.09 -8.42 8.33
N GLY A 242 14.42 -9.20 7.30
CA GLY A 242 13.46 -9.75 6.34
C GLY A 242 12.56 -10.85 6.89
N ALA A 243 12.95 -11.51 7.98
CA ALA A 243 12.16 -12.60 8.60
C ALA A 243 10.88 -12.13 9.33
N VAL A 244 10.56 -10.85 9.34
CA VAL A 244 9.43 -10.26 10.08
C VAL A 244 8.21 -9.98 9.17
N CYS A 245 8.34 -10.12 7.87
CA CYS A 245 7.24 -9.83 6.91
C CYS A 245 6.42 -11.06 6.45
N GLU A 246 6.64 -12.25 7.02
CA GLU A 246 5.94 -13.48 6.63
C GLU A 246 4.99 -13.99 7.73
N MET A 247 4.13 -13.14 8.27
CA MET A 247 2.93 -13.59 9.01
C MET A 247 1.72 -12.75 8.62
#